data_d694d2aa5be3482079eb73107e8dd834
#
_entry.id   d694d2aa5be3482079eb73107e8dd834
#
_cell.length_a   1.000
_cell.length_b   1.000
_cell.length_c   1.000
_cell.angle_alpha   90.00
_cell.angle_beta   90.00
_cell.angle_gamma   90.00
#
_symmetry.space_group_name_H-M   'P 1'
#
loop_
_entity.id
_entity.type
_entity.pdbx_description
1 polymer ?
#
loop_
_entity_poly.entity_id
_entity_poly.type
_entity_poly.pdbx_seq_one_letter_code
_entity_poly.pdbx_strand_id
1 'polypeptide(L)'
;LRLVQEGKIRLNDSLSRYFPELPYPGITVKMLLNHRSGLPNYVHFMDRSDWDKKVYVTNQDVLQFMIKTPPNKEANPDRKFSYCNTNYLLLALIIEKVTGKTYPDYLKEKLFTPLQMEHTYVFTLKDTLTATPSFKADGYVWTNDFLDGTYGDKNIYTTARDLLKWDQALYTDQVISQALLDSAFTAYSNERPSIHNYGLGFRLMNLPNNKKIVYHFGKWHGCNA
;
A
#
# COMPACT_ATOMS: atom_id res chain seq x y z
N LEU A 1 6.43 -2.89 -7.91
CA LEU A 1 7.81 -3.14 -8.42
C LEU A 1 7.84 -4.23 -9.49
N ARG A 2 7.12 -5.36 -9.38
CA ARG A 2 7.07 -6.39 -10.41
C ARG A 2 6.68 -5.84 -11.79
N LEU A 3 5.65 -4.99 -11.86
CA LEU A 3 5.28 -4.33 -13.12
C LEU A 3 6.37 -3.36 -13.65
N VAL A 4 7.21 -2.84 -12.76
CA VAL A 4 8.40 -2.06 -13.17
C VAL A 4 9.42 -2.98 -13.84
N GLN A 5 9.69 -4.14 -13.26
CA GLN A 5 10.58 -5.16 -13.83
C GLN A 5 10.07 -5.67 -15.19
N GLU A 6 8.76 -5.81 -15.34
CA GLU A 6 8.11 -6.21 -16.59
C GLU A 6 8.05 -5.06 -17.64
N GLY A 7 8.56 -3.87 -17.33
CA GLY A 7 8.55 -2.71 -18.23
C GLY A 7 7.16 -2.08 -18.45
N LYS A 8 6.13 -2.52 -17.71
CA LYS A 8 4.75 -2.02 -17.85
C LYS A 8 4.52 -0.68 -17.16
N ILE A 9 5.31 -0.40 -16.13
CA ILE A 9 5.28 0.84 -15.33
C ILE A 9 6.73 1.30 -15.17
N ARG A 10 6.95 2.61 -15.10
CA ARG A 10 8.24 3.20 -14.71
C ARG A 10 8.09 3.91 -13.37
N LEU A 11 9.13 3.88 -12.54
CA LEU A 11 9.12 4.59 -11.25
C LEU A 11 8.89 6.09 -11.40
N ASN A 12 9.34 6.68 -12.53
CA ASN A 12 9.19 8.09 -12.84
C ASN A 12 7.93 8.40 -13.67
N ASP A 13 7.08 7.41 -13.96
CA ASP A 13 5.79 7.71 -14.59
C ASP A 13 4.98 8.65 -13.69
N SER A 14 4.43 9.70 -14.32
CA SER A 14 3.55 10.63 -13.61
C SER A 14 2.24 9.96 -13.22
N LEU A 15 1.72 10.28 -12.06
CA LEU A 15 0.39 9.86 -11.60
C LEU A 15 -0.70 10.27 -12.59
N SER A 16 -0.57 11.44 -13.23
CA SER A 16 -1.50 11.95 -14.25
C SER A 16 -1.55 11.09 -15.53
N ARG A 17 -0.54 10.25 -15.79
CA ARG A 17 -0.60 9.25 -16.88
C ARG A 17 -1.71 8.23 -16.63
N TYR A 18 -1.95 7.88 -15.39
CA TYR A 18 -2.94 6.89 -14.98
C TYR A 18 -4.28 7.53 -14.62
N PHE A 19 -4.24 8.70 -14.01
CA PHE A 19 -5.41 9.46 -13.53
C PHE A 19 -5.28 10.93 -13.92
N PRO A 20 -5.52 11.29 -15.19
CA PRO A 20 -5.33 12.66 -15.69
C PRO A 20 -6.26 13.68 -15.01
N GLU A 21 -7.39 13.22 -14.48
CA GLU A 21 -8.40 14.07 -13.82
C GLU A 21 -8.04 14.41 -12.37
N LEU A 22 -7.03 13.74 -11.77
CA LEU A 22 -6.59 14.05 -10.41
C LEU A 22 -5.85 15.40 -10.36
N PRO A 23 -6.31 16.36 -9.53
CA PRO A 23 -5.75 17.71 -9.50
C PRO A 23 -4.47 17.83 -8.65
N TYR A 24 -3.60 16.80 -8.69
CA TYR A 24 -2.35 16.75 -7.94
C TYR A 24 -1.16 16.51 -8.88
N PRO A 25 -0.71 17.56 -9.59
CA PRO A 25 0.39 17.43 -10.56
C PRO A 25 1.74 17.18 -9.89
N GLY A 26 2.69 16.64 -10.66
CA GLY A 26 4.08 16.47 -10.27
C GLY A 26 4.37 15.23 -9.39
N ILE A 27 3.36 14.37 -9.16
CA ILE A 27 3.52 13.13 -8.41
C ILE A 27 3.93 12.00 -9.34
N THR A 28 4.88 11.18 -8.92
CA THR A 28 5.32 9.98 -9.64
C THR A 28 4.98 8.69 -8.90
N VAL A 29 5.03 7.55 -9.60
CA VAL A 29 4.87 6.22 -8.99
C VAL A 29 5.89 6.01 -7.85
N LYS A 30 7.14 6.48 -8.02
CA LYS A 30 8.16 6.43 -6.97
C LYS A 30 7.74 7.18 -5.71
N MET A 31 7.14 8.37 -5.87
CA MET A 31 6.68 9.19 -4.74
C MET A 31 5.49 8.56 -4.00
N LEU A 32 4.67 7.75 -4.68
CA LEU A 32 3.65 6.95 -4.01
C LEU A 32 4.30 5.84 -3.18
N LEU A 33 5.24 5.08 -3.78
CA LEU A 33 5.92 3.95 -3.12
C LEU A 33 6.70 4.36 -1.87
N ASN A 34 7.33 5.54 -1.86
CA ASN A 34 8.17 6.02 -0.75
C ASN A 34 7.49 7.07 0.15
N HIS A 35 6.16 7.24 0.02
CA HIS A 35 5.37 8.20 0.81
C HIS A 35 5.86 9.67 0.74
N ARG A 36 6.31 10.09 -0.45
CA ARG A 36 6.75 11.47 -0.72
C ARG A 36 5.81 12.23 -1.65
N SER A 37 4.60 11.69 -1.89
CA SER A 37 3.61 12.30 -2.79
C SER A 37 3.05 13.62 -2.28
N GLY A 38 2.96 13.78 -0.96
CA GLY A 38 2.27 14.91 -0.34
C GLY A 38 0.75 14.88 -0.48
N LEU A 39 0.18 13.75 -0.90
CA LEU A 39 -1.28 13.57 -1.01
C LEU A 39 -1.97 13.58 0.36
N PRO A 40 -3.23 14.02 0.42
CA PRO A 40 -4.06 13.88 1.61
C PRO A 40 -4.36 12.40 1.89
N ASN A 41 -4.43 12.03 3.18
CA ASN A 41 -4.72 10.65 3.58
C ASN A 41 -6.24 10.40 3.57
N TYR A 42 -6.69 9.45 2.73
CA TYR A 42 -8.11 9.16 2.56
C TYR A 42 -8.81 8.70 3.84
N VAL A 43 -8.11 8.02 4.73
CA VAL A 43 -8.66 7.61 6.02
C VAL A 43 -9.20 8.82 6.80
N HIS A 44 -8.53 9.97 6.70
CA HIS A 44 -8.94 11.18 7.42
C HIS A 44 -9.99 11.99 6.65
N PHE A 45 -9.83 12.17 5.35
CA PHE A 45 -10.78 13.02 4.62
C PHE A 45 -12.12 12.30 4.36
N MET A 46 -12.13 10.99 4.15
CA MET A 46 -13.37 10.23 4.04
C MET A 46 -14.12 10.20 5.38
N ASP A 47 -13.39 10.11 6.49
CA ASP A 47 -14.00 10.16 7.83
C ASP A 47 -14.68 11.51 8.13
N ARG A 48 -14.10 12.60 7.64
CA ARG A 48 -14.65 13.98 7.82
C ARG A 48 -15.65 14.41 6.76
N SER A 49 -15.80 13.61 5.69
CA SER A 49 -16.72 13.92 4.61
C SER A 49 -18.19 13.61 4.97
N ASP A 50 -19.10 14.08 4.11
CA ASP A 50 -20.53 13.76 4.19
C ASP A 50 -20.87 12.35 3.66
N TRP A 51 -19.88 11.48 3.51
CA TRP A 51 -20.09 10.10 3.09
C TRP A 51 -20.96 9.35 4.10
N ASP A 52 -22.00 8.65 3.61
CA ASP A 52 -22.82 7.80 4.47
C ASP A 52 -21.98 6.63 5.02
N LYS A 53 -21.69 6.66 6.31
CA LYS A 53 -20.88 5.65 7.00
C LYS A 53 -21.50 4.24 7.01
N LYS A 54 -22.75 4.09 6.54
CA LYS A 54 -23.38 2.78 6.34
C LYS A 54 -23.04 2.17 4.98
N VAL A 55 -22.44 2.95 4.08
CA VAL A 55 -22.02 2.51 2.75
C VAL A 55 -20.50 2.30 2.73
N TYR A 56 -20.07 1.10 2.40
CA TYR A 56 -18.64 0.80 2.27
C TYR A 56 -17.99 1.59 1.13
N VAL A 57 -16.86 2.21 1.44
CA VAL A 57 -16.05 2.96 0.47
C VAL A 57 -15.19 1.98 -0.31
N THR A 58 -15.16 2.11 -1.62
CA THR A 58 -14.23 1.39 -2.50
C THR A 58 -13.04 2.27 -2.89
N ASN A 59 -12.00 1.67 -3.47
CA ASN A 59 -10.88 2.43 -4.02
C ASN A 59 -11.32 3.42 -5.10
N GLN A 60 -12.33 3.07 -5.90
CA GLN A 60 -12.88 3.94 -6.93
C GLN A 60 -13.64 5.13 -6.33
N ASP A 61 -14.36 4.93 -5.23
CA ASP A 61 -15.06 6.01 -4.54
C ASP A 61 -14.06 7.05 -3.99
N VAL A 62 -12.95 6.58 -3.40
CA VAL A 62 -11.88 7.48 -2.95
C VAL A 62 -11.30 8.27 -4.12
N LEU A 63 -11.00 7.60 -5.24
CA LEU A 63 -10.50 8.27 -6.44
C LEU A 63 -11.49 9.31 -6.96
N GLN A 64 -12.76 8.96 -7.07
CA GLN A 64 -13.81 9.87 -7.54
C GLN A 64 -14.03 11.05 -6.59
N PHE A 65 -13.94 10.81 -5.28
CA PHE A 65 -14.01 11.88 -4.28
C PHE A 65 -12.84 12.87 -4.46
N MET A 66 -11.62 12.36 -4.62
CA MET A 66 -10.44 13.20 -4.83
C MET A 66 -10.50 14.03 -6.13
N ILE A 67 -11.19 13.54 -7.15
CA ILE A 67 -11.41 14.27 -8.41
C ILE A 67 -12.48 15.36 -8.24
N LYS A 68 -13.63 15.01 -7.65
CA LYS A 68 -14.81 15.92 -7.57
C LYS A 68 -14.70 16.95 -6.45
N THR A 69 -14.13 16.55 -5.33
CA THR A 69 -14.01 17.37 -4.11
C THR A 69 -12.59 17.26 -3.56
N PRO A 70 -11.59 17.78 -4.27
CA PRO A 70 -10.19 17.53 -3.98
C PRO A 70 -9.80 18.10 -2.61
N PRO A 71 -9.39 17.23 -1.64
CA PRO A 71 -8.88 17.72 -0.37
C PRO A 71 -7.53 18.43 -0.56
N ASN A 72 -7.20 19.34 0.35
CA ASN A 72 -5.92 20.02 0.32
C ASN A 72 -4.75 19.02 0.45
N LYS A 73 -3.70 19.22 -0.36
CA LYS A 73 -2.47 18.44 -0.25
C LYS A 73 -1.76 18.72 1.07
N GLU A 74 -1.10 17.70 1.63
CA GLU A 74 -0.33 17.81 2.88
C GLU A 74 1.02 18.50 2.66
N ALA A 75 1.59 18.36 1.45
CA ALA A 75 2.85 18.96 1.05
C ALA A 75 2.98 19.00 -0.48
N ASN A 76 3.98 19.74 -0.97
CA ASN A 76 4.40 19.61 -2.36
C ASN A 76 5.04 18.23 -2.59
N PRO A 77 4.90 17.66 -3.80
CA PRO A 77 5.55 16.39 -4.16
C PRO A 77 7.06 16.44 -3.88
N ASP A 78 7.58 15.33 -3.37
CA ASP A 78 8.99 15.11 -3.01
C ASP A 78 9.56 16.05 -1.92
N ARG A 79 8.74 16.84 -1.27
CA ARG A 79 9.20 17.80 -0.25
C ARG A 79 9.63 17.13 1.05
N LYS A 80 8.87 16.11 1.50
CA LYS A 80 9.12 15.40 2.75
C LYS A 80 8.45 14.01 2.73
N PHE A 81 8.94 13.14 3.58
CA PHE A 81 8.23 11.91 3.93
C PHE A 81 6.96 12.24 4.72
N SER A 82 5.83 11.70 4.30
CA SER A 82 4.56 11.73 5.01
C SER A 82 3.78 10.45 4.71
N TYR A 83 3.74 9.53 5.68
CA TYR A 83 3.03 8.26 5.50
C TYR A 83 1.57 8.50 5.12
N CYS A 84 1.12 7.90 4.03
CA CYS A 84 -0.18 8.22 3.45
C CYS A 84 -0.78 6.96 2.79
N ASN A 85 -1.91 6.50 3.32
CA ASN A 85 -2.61 5.30 2.84
C ASN A 85 -3.12 5.48 1.40
N THR A 86 -3.53 6.71 1.03
CA THR A 86 -3.96 7.04 -0.35
C THR A 86 -2.93 6.62 -1.39
N ASN A 87 -1.64 6.67 -1.08
CA ASN A 87 -0.58 6.27 -2.00
C ASN A 87 -0.73 4.82 -2.45
N TYR A 88 -0.95 3.92 -1.51
CA TYR A 88 -1.03 2.48 -1.79
C TYR A 88 -2.38 2.06 -2.36
N LEU A 89 -3.45 2.77 -1.98
CA LEU A 89 -4.74 2.66 -2.64
C LEU A 89 -4.62 3.02 -4.14
N LEU A 90 -3.97 4.14 -4.47
CA LEU A 90 -3.75 4.54 -5.87
C LEU A 90 -2.81 3.57 -6.61
N LEU A 91 -1.79 3.01 -5.94
CA LEU A 91 -0.94 1.98 -6.53
C LEU A 91 -1.73 0.71 -6.87
N ALA A 92 -2.69 0.30 -6.04
CA ALA A 92 -3.58 -0.82 -6.36
C ALA A 92 -4.43 -0.51 -7.60
N LEU A 93 -5.02 0.68 -7.70
CA LEU A 93 -5.75 1.11 -8.90
C LEU A 93 -4.87 1.20 -10.15
N ILE A 94 -3.59 1.59 -10.02
CA ILE A 94 -2.64 1.57 -11.15
C ILE A 94 -2.41 0.13 -11.62
N ILE A 95 -2.25 -0.83 -10.68
CA ILE A 95 -2.11 -2.25 -11.01
C ILE A 95 -3.34 -2.72 -11.81
N GLU A 96 -4.54 -2.42 -11.34
CA GLU A 96 -5.78 -2.79 -12.02
C GLU A 96 -5.86 -2.20 -13.43
N LYS A 97 -5.57 -0.91 -13.55
CA LYS A 97 -5.59 -0.20 -14.85
C LYS A 97 -4.60 -0.75 -15.86
N VAL A 98 -3.40 -1.12 -15.41
CA VAL A 98 -2.32 -1.60 -16.28
C VAL A 98 -2.49 -3.07 -16.64
N THR A 99 -3.07 -3.87 -15.76
CA THR A 99 -3.18 -5.32 -15.94
C THR A 99 -4.54 -5.79 -16.44
N GLY A 100 -5.59 -4.96 -16.29
CA GLY A 100 -6.97 -5.33 -16.57
C GLY A 100 -7.54 -6.35 -15.58
N LYS A 101 -6.84 -6.63 -14.48
CA LYS A 101 -7.26 -7.56 -13.42
C LYS A 101 -7.57 -6.80 -12.15
N THR A 102 -8.45 -7.33 -11.31
CA THR A 102 -8.61 -6.79 -9.96
C THR A 102 -7.31 -6.96 -9.17
N TYR A 103 -7.06 -6.06 -8.22
CA TYR A 103 -5.87 -6.15 -7.36
C TYR A 103 -5.78 -7.50 -6.61
N PRO A 104 -6.87 -8.02 -6.00
CA PRO A 104 -6.87 -9.35 -5.40
C PRO A 104 -6.47 -10.46 -6.38
N ASP A 105 -7.06 -10.50 -7.58
CA ASP A 105 -6.77 -11.52 -8.58
C ASP A 105 -5.32 -11.43 -9.09
N TYR A 106 -4.84 -10.20 -9.31
CA TYR A 106 -3.45 -9.99 -9.73
C TYR A 106 -2.46 -10.51 -8.69
N LEU A 107 -2.66 -10.18 -7.40
CA LEU A 107 -1.77 -10.66 -6.35
C LEU A 107 -1.84 -12.17 -6.18
N LYS A 108 -3.03 -12.75 -6.24
CA LYS A 108 -3.22 -14.21 -6.17
C LYS A 108 -2.44 -14.90 -7.28
N GLU A 109 -2.62 -14.46 -8.53
CA GLU A 109 -2.01 -15.10 -9.71
C GLU A 109 -0.49 -14.89 -9.76
N LYS A 110 -0.03 -13.66 -9.51
CA LYS A 110 1.37 -13.28 -9.75
C LYS A 110 2.27 -13.40 -8.54
N LEU A 111 1.69 -13.53 -7.34
CA LEU A 111 2.45 -13.53 -6.10
C LEU A 111 2.10 -14.73 -5.21
N PHE A 112 0.86 -14.80 -4.73
CA PHE A 112 0.52 -15.79 -3.70
C PHE A 112 0.59 -17.23 -4.22
N THR A 113 0.03 -17.51 -5.40
CA THR A 113 0.07 -18.85 -5.99
C THR A 113 1.48 -19.31 -6.34
N PRO A 114 2.33 -18.52 -7.05
CA PRO A 114 3.71 -18.93 -7.33
C PRO A 114 4.56 -19.15 -6.08
N LEU A 115 4.31 -18.42 -4.99
CA LEU A 115 4.99 -18.58 -3.72
C LEU A 115 4.34 -19.64 -2.80
N GLN A 116 3.30 -20.34 -3.27
CA GLN A 116 2.55 -21.32 -2.48
C GLN A 116 2.00 -20.75 -1.16
N MET A 117 1.63 -19.47 -1.17
CA MET A 117 1.01 -18.78 -0.04
C MET A 117 -0.50 -19.06 -0.02
N GLU A 118 -0.86 -20.31 0.31
CA GLU A 118 -2.22 -20.85 0.15
C GLU A 118 -3.26 -20.24 1.10
N HIS A 119 -2.80 -19.65 2.22
CA HIS A 119 -3.63 -19.02 3.22
C HIS A 119 -3.52 -17.48 3.19
N THR A 120 -3.05 -16.93 2.06
CA THR A 120 -2.90 -15.49 1.87
C THR A 120 -3.84 -14.99 0.79
N TYR A 121 -4.59 -13.93 1.12
CA TYR A 121 -5.54 -13.31 0.21
C TYR A 121 -5.71 -11.82 0.53
N VAL A 122 -6.22 -11.08 -0.43
CA VAL A 122 -6.70 -9.72 -0.17
C VAL A 122 -8.14 -9.82 0.29
N PHE A 123 -8.39 -9.43 1.54
CA PHE A 123 -9.74 -9.40 2.10
C PHE A 123 -10.63 -8.46 1.28
N THR A 124 -11.81 -8.93 0.98
CA THR A 124 -12.93 -8.17 0.42
C THR A 124 -14.18 -8.37 1.29
N LEU A 125 -15.19 -7.55 1.11
CA LEU A 125 -16.43 -7.68 1.89
C LEU A 125 -17.13 -9.04 1.74
N LYS A 126 -16.81 -9.80 0.69
CA LYS A 126 -17.30 -11.18 0.49
C LYS A 126 -16.74 -12.16 1.51
N ASP A 127 -15.58 -11.83 2.08
CA ASP A 127 -14.84 -12.69 3.02
C ASP A 127 -15.28 -12.47 4.48
N THR A 128 -16.18 -11.51 4.74
CA THR A 128 -16.57 -11.08 6.09
C THR A 128 -17.01 -12.24 7.01
N LEU A 129 -17.68 -13.25 6.46
CA LEU A 129 -18.18 -14.38 7.26
C LEU A 129 -17.14 -15.50 7.47
N THR A 130 -16.06 -15.51 6.69
CA THR A 130 -15.04 -16.57 6.71
C THR A 130 -13.69 -16.11 7.21
N ALA A 131 -13.42 -14.79 7.16
CA ALA A 131 -12.19 -14.22 7.65
C ALA A 131 -12.09 -14.32 9.17
N THR A 132 -10.86 -14.48 9.67
CA THR A 132 -10.59 -14.44 11.12
C THR A 132 -10.99 -13.06 11.66
N PRO A 133 -11.89 -12.99 12.64
CA PRO A 133 -12.29 -11.71 13.22
C PRO A 133 -11.15 -11.07 14.02
N SER A 134 -11.12 -9.76 14.06
CA SER A 134 -10.27 -9.03 14.99
C SER A 134 -11.04 -8.61 16.24
N PHE A 135 -10.33 -8.33 17.33
CA PHE A 135 -10.93 -8.04 18.61
C PHE A 135 -10.44 -6.70 19.16
N LYS A 136 -11.32 -6.02 19.87
CA LYS A 136 -10.99 -4.85 20.69
C LYS A 136 -10.28 -5.31 21.97
N ALA A 137 -9.66 -4.37 22.68
CA ALA A 137 -8.98 -4.64 23.94
C ALA A 137 -9.91 -5.18 25.06
N ASP A 138 -11.21 -4.90 24.97
CA ASP A 138 -12.26 -5.39 25.87
C ASP A 138 -12.78 -6.80 25.51
N GLY A 139 -12.23 -7.42 24.46
CA GLY A 139 -12.58 -8.77 24.01
C GLY A 139 -13.78 -8.84 23.05
N TYR A 140 -14.44 -7.73 22.74
CA TYR A 140 -15.51 -7.72 21.74
C TYR A 140 -14.94 -7.76 20.32
N VAL A 141 -15.67 -8.42 19.43
CA VAL A 141 -15.33 -8.45 18.00
C VAL A 141 -15.36 -7.03 17.44
N TRP A 142 -14.31 -6.69 16.68
CA TRP A 142 -14.31 -5.45 15.91
C TRP A 142 -15.14 -5.65 14.64
N THR A 143 -16.25 -4.97 14.54
CA THR A 143 -17.09 -4.99 13.35
C THR A 143 -16.44 -4.18 12.24
N ASN A 144 -16.67 -4.59 10.99
CA ASN A 144 -16.21 -3.82 9.84
C ASN A 144 -16.77 -2.40 9.87
N ASP A 145 -15.96 -1.45 9.46
CA ASP A 145 -16.38 -0.07 9.25
C ASP A 145 -16.46 0.26 7.74
N PHE A 146 -16.91 1.47 7.44
CA PHE A 146 -17.14 1.90 6.05
C PHE A 146 -15.87 1.94 5.20
N LEU A 147 -14.65 1.95 5.78
CA LEU A 147 -13.38 1.93 5.07
C LEU A 147 -12.86 0.51 4.75
N ASP A 148 -13.52 -0.54 5.21
CA ASP A 148 -13.08 -1.92 4.98
C ASP A 148 -13.31 -2.40 3.54
N GLY A 149 -14.01 -1.64 2.71
CA GLY A 149 -14.12 -1.89 1.28
C GLY A 149 -12.90 -1.49 0.45
N THR A 150 -11.90 -0.82 1.05
CA THR A 150 -10.67 -0.39 0.36
C THR A 150 -9.53 -1.38 0.55
N TYR A 151 -8.57 -1.40 -0.39
CA TYR A 151 -7.41 -2.28 -0.36
C TYR A 151 -6.17 -1.63 -1.00
N GLY A 152 -5.01 -2.29 -0.86
CA GLY A 152 -3.72 -1.83 -1.34
C GLY A 152 -2.84 -1.28 -0.22
N ASP A 153 -3.41 -0.47 0.65
CA ASP A 153 -2.77 0.04 1.88
C ASP A 153 -3.00 -0.87 3.09
N LYS A 154 -3.95 -1.78 3.00
CA LYS A 154 -4.37 -2.72 4.03
C LYS A 154 -5.06 -3.95 3.43
N ASN A 155 -5.62 -4.79 4.27
CA ASN A 155 -6.50 -5.90 3.91
C ASN A 155 -5.81 -7.10 3.25
N ILE A 156 -4.49 -7.29 3.41
CA ILE A 156 -3.87 -8.59 3.14
C ILE A 156 -3.95 -9.44 4.41
N TYR A 157 -4.72 -10.52 4.33
CA TYR A 157 -4.81 -11.55 5.36
C TYR A 157 -3.84 -12.67 5.04
N THR A 158 -3.09 -13.12 6.03
CA THR A 158 -2.02 -14.10 5.83
C THR A 158 -1.75 -14.89 7.10
N THR A 159 -0.87 -15.89 7.01
CA THR A 159 -0.36 -16.65 8.15
C THR A 159 1.14 -16.44 8.33
N ALA A 160 1.65 -16.73 9.52
CA ALA A 160 3.09 -16.69 9.78
C ALA A 160 3.90 -17.61 8.83
N ARG A 161 3.33 -18.77 8.44
CA ARG A 161 3.96 -19.69 7.48
C ARG A 161 4.05 -19.09 6.08
N ASP A 162 3.01 -18.42 5.63
CA ASP A 162 3.03 -17.78 4.31
C ASP A 162 3.91 -16.53 4.31
N LEU A 163 3.98 -15.77 5.44
CA LEU A 163 4.94 -14.68 5.58
C LEU A 163 6.39 -15.17 5.54
N LEU A 164 6.69 -16.35 6.08
CA LEU A 164 8.02 -16.95 5.96
C LEU A 164 8.36 -17.28 4.50
N LYS A 165 7.40 -17.82 3.71
CA LYS A 165 7.60 -18.04 2.27
C LYS A 165 7.87 -16.73 1.53
N TRP A 166 7.11 -15.68 1.86
CA TRP A 166 7.34 -14.34 1.35
C TRP A 166 8.73 -13.81 1.68
N ASP A 167 9.14 -13.89 2.95
CA ASP A 167 10.46 -13.45 3.40
C ASP A 167 11.58 -14.20 2.64
N GLN A 168 11.52 -15.51 2.60
CA GLN A 168 12.49 -16.33 1.87
C GLN A 168 12.56 -15.99 0.38
N ALA A 169 11.41 -15.70 -0.26
CA ALA A 169 11.34 -15.34 -1.67
C ALA A 169 12.02 -14.01 -1.99
N LEU A 170 12.13 -13.09 -1.02
CA LEU A 170 12.83 -11.81 -1.19
C LEU A 170 14.35 -11.99 -1.36
N TYR A 171 14.92 -13.12 -0.92
CA TYR A 171 16.35 -13.45 -1.13
C TYR A 171 16.60 -14.17 -2.47
N THR A 172 15.59 -14.24 -3.32
CA THR A 172 15.65 -14.86 -4.65
C THR A 172 15.08 -13.92 -5.68
N ASP A 173 15.20 -14.25 -6.96
CA ASP A 173 14.57 -13.47 -8.05
C ASP A 173 13.09 -13.84 -8.31
N GLN A 174 12.46 -14.64 -7.43
CA GLN A 174 11.08 -15.10 -7.62
C GLN A 174 10.04 -13.97 -7.57
N VAL A 175 10.26 -12.96 -6.72
CA VAL A 175 9.36 -11.80 -6.59
C VAL A 175 9.77 -10.70 -7.54
N ILE A 176 10.97 -10.20 -7.39
CA ILE A 176 11.62 -9.17 -8.20
C ILE A 176 13.14 -9.43 -8.17
N SER A 177 13.88 -8.89 -9.15
CA SER A 177 15.34 -9.00 -9.17
C SER A 177 16.00 -8.37 -7.95
N GLN A 178 17.15 -8.89 -7.54
CA GLN A 178 17.91 -8.35 -6.42
C GLN A 178 18.24 -6.86 -6.63
N ALA A 179 18.60 -6.45 -7.84
CA ALA A 179 18.90 -5.04 -8.16
C ALA A 179 17.69 -4.11 -7.90
N LEU A 180 16.46 -4.58 -8.20
CA LEU A 180 15.25 -3.82 -7.92
C LEU A 180 14.89 -3.86 -6.42
N LEU A 181 15.17 -4.96 -5.75
CA LEU A 181 15.02 -5.08 -4.31
C LEU A 181 15.98 -4.15 -3.56
N ASP A 182 17.26 -4.07 -3.99
CA ASP A 182 18.24 -3.13 -3.45
C ASP A 182 17.77 -1.68 -3.59
N SER A 183 17.16 -1.36 -4.74
CA SER A 183 16.50 -0.07 -4.94
C SER A 183 15.34 0.15 -3.97
N ALA A 184 14.55 -0.91 -3.68
CA ALA A 184 13.46 -0.82 -2.72
C ALA A 184 13.97 -0.63 -1.28
N PHE A 185 15.14 -1.15 -0.95
CA PHE A 185 15.79 -1.03 0.35
C PHE A 185 16.73 0.18 0.47
N THR A 186 16.67 1.09 -0.50
CA THR A 186 17.42 2.36 -0.44
C THR A 186 16.65 3.39 0.37
N ALA A 187 17.36 4.19 1.15
CA ALA A 187 16.80 5.27 1.95
C ALA A 187 16.46 6.48 1.08
N TYR A 188 15.19 6.90 1.07
CA TYR A 188 14.71 8.04 0.28
C TYR A 188 14.31 9.26 1.11
N SER A 189 14.30 9.18 2.43
CA SER A 189 13.83 10.21 3.34
C SER A 189 14.96 10.70 4.24
N ASN A 190 15.79 11.59 3.69
CA ASN A 190 17.03 12.07 4.31
C ASN A 190 16.96 13.54 4.75
N GLU A 191 15.73 14.07 4.97
CA GLU A 191 15.52 15.48 5.35
C GLU A 191 16.03 15.80 6.76
N ARG A 192 16.10 14.75 7.60
CA ARG A 192 16.59 14.85 8.96
C ARG A 192 17.49 13.66 9.27
N PRO A 193 18.60 13.84 9.99
CA PRO A 193 19.38 12.72 10.50
C PRO A 193 18.50 11.80 11.35
N SER A 194 18.45 10.51 10.98
CA SER A 194 17.70 9.49 11.72
C SER A 194 18.24 8.12 11.36
N ILE A 195 18.20 7.19 12.31
CA ILE A 195 18.41 5.77 12.01
C ILE A 195 17.22 5.18 11.24
N HIS A 196 16.03 5.79 11.36
CA HIS A 196 14.83 5.35 10.64
C HIS A 196 14.70 6.05 9.30
N ASN A 197 14.32 5.29 8.28
CA ASN A 197 14.09 5.78 6.94
C ASN A 197 12.97 4.97 6.24
N TYR A 198 12.70 5.28 4.99
CA TYR A 198 11.70 4.57 4.19
C TYR A 198 12.20 4.37 2.75
N GLY A 199 12.05 3.14 2.27
CA GLY A 199 12.38 2.73 0.92
C GLY A 199 11.17 2.76 -0.02
N LEU A 200 11.10 1.82 -0.97
CA LEU A 200 9.95 1.65 -1.84
C LEU A 200 9.02 0.56 -1.26
N GLY A 201 8.22 0.93 -0.28
CA GLY A 201 7.30 0.03 0.42
C GLY A 201 7.84 -0.61 1.68
N PHE A 202 9.03 -0.24 2.12
CA PHE A 202 9.67 -0.81 3.30
C PHE A 202 10.16 0.27 4.26
N ARG A 203 9.99 0.04 5.54
CA ARG A 203 10.65 0.78 6.60
C ARG A 203 12.09 0.29 6.74
N LEU A 204 12.99 1.21 6.97
CA LEU A 204 14.41 0.93 7.12
C LEU A 204 14.88 1.43 8.48
N MET A 205 15.72 0.62 9.15
CA MET A 205 16.46 1.03 10.34
C MET A 205 17.95 0.81 10.07
N ASN A 206 18.68 1.91 9.93
CA ASN A 206 20.14 1.89 9.70
C ASN A 206 20.83 1.87 11.06
N LEU A 207 21.43 0.73 11.39
CA LEU A 207 22.14 0.53 12.66
C LEU A 207 23.62 0.94 12.53
N PRO A 208 24.31 1.13 13.66
CA PRO A 208 25.76 1.22 13.67
C PRO A 208 26.42 0.03 12.94
N ASN A 209 27.64 0.21 12.44
CA ASN A 209 28.39 -0.80 11.68
C ASN A 209 27.75 -1.21 10.33
N ASN A 210 27.05 -0.28 9.67
CA ASN A 210 26.41 -0.49 8.37
C ASN A 210 25.38 -1.64 8.33
N LYS A 211 24.89 -2.08 9.48
CA LYS A 211 23.79 -3.04 9.53
C LYS A 211 22.47 -2.32 9.22
N LYS A 212 21.59 -3.01 8.51
CA LYS A 212 20.26 -2.50 8.14
C LYS A 212 19.20 -3.54 8.50
N ILE A 213 18.13 -3.07 9.13
CA ILE A 213 16.90 -3.86 9.29
C ILE A 213 15.88 -3.31 8.30
N VAL A 214 15.31 -4.20 7.49
CA VAL A 214 14.23 -3.90 6.57
C VAL A 214 12.98 -4.54 7.14
N TYR A 215 11.92 -3.76 7.30
CA TYR A 215 10.70 -4.23 7.96
C TYR A 215 9.49 -3.43 7.50
N HIS A 216 8.33 -3.93 7.81
CA HIS A 216 7.09 -3.15 7.85
C HIS A 216 6.21 -3.74 8.94
N PHE A 217 5.36 -2.91 9.49
CA PHE A 217 4.30 -3.38 10.39
C PHE A 217 2.96 -2.89 9.88
N GLY A 218 1.93 -3.65 10.15
CA GLY A 218 0.56 -3.31 9.83
C GLY A 218 -0.27 -3.14 11.10
N LYS A 219 -1.24 -2.24 11.03
CA LYS A 219 -2.26 -2.11 12.05
C LYS A 219 -3.57 -1.71 11.38
N TRP A 220 -4.58 -2.53 11.55
CA TRP A 220 -5.94 -2.17 11.18
C TRP A 220 -6.91 -2.85 12.15
N HIS A 221 -7.86 -2.09 12.69
CA HIS A 221 -8.73 -2.55 13.78
C HIS A 221 -7.94 -3.19 14.93
N GLY A 222 -8.29 -4.41 15.33
CA GLY A 222 -7.60 -5.17 16.38
C GLY A 222 -6.41 -6.00 15.89
N CYS A 223 -6.08 -5.96 14.59
CA CYS A 223 -4.96 -6.71 14.01
C CYS A 223 -3.68 -5.88 14.03
N ASN A 224 -2.58 -6.50 14.48
CA ASN A 224 -1.22 -5.95 14.40
C ASN A 224 -0.31 -7.02 13.80
N ALA A 225 0.57 -6.63 12.86
CA ALA A 225 1.52 -7.49 12.19
C ALA A 225 2.90 -6.82 12.07
#